data_5040902bde71a6c8dcc9242c523c2ffe
#
_entry.id   5040902bde71a6c8dcc9242c523c2ffe
#
_cell.length_a   1.000
_cell.length_b   1.000
_cell.length_c   1.000
_cell.angle_alpha   90.00
_cell.angle_beta   90.00
_cell.angle_gamma   90.00
#
_symmetry.space_group_name_H-M   'P 1'
#
loop_
_entity.id
_entity.type
_entity.pdbx_description
1 polymer ?
#
loop_
_entity_poly.entity_id
_entity_poly.type
_entity_poly.pdbx_seq_one_letter_code
_entity_poly.pdbx_strand_id
1 'polypeptide(L)'
;MYDVLIKNGMVFQSQQGTFEKKDLLIQDGLIAQPRDTMQHPQTVIDARGKYVLPGLIDEHLHLDLNGSMIGANGDTVCIPNCVTTACDGGTCGVSNFPQFYNSNIIRYEANVYAYLNVSTFGNKSLCLHEENHDPADFRPDLIERLFHKYPDTLRGLKVRMCRATLGNYGMAPLEQALKISAKLQEEGFHCPVVVHYDDLPKNVSVQQLFDAMRPGDIVAHIYQTKGETIFLEDGSIHPAVQQAKERGVILDDCHGRVHWSIPHLQAAVEKDFLPDIISSDTVRISEYVKPSFSLLHALSVFSAAGASTERLLQCVTINPARALGIEDRAGILMPGMPADIAILDIADTQMVFRDRYGNTAKGNKLFIPLLTMVGGRVAYRQIFF
;
A
#
# COMPACT_ATOMS: atom_id res chain seq x y z
N MET A 1 -22.13 25.74 -9.98
CA MET A 1 -21.49 26.34 -8.79
C MET A 1 -20.46 25.33 -8.32
N TYR A 2 -19.25 25.75 -7.99
CA TYR A 2 -18.28 24.81 -7.42
C TYR A 2 -18.59 24.54 -5.94
N ASP A 3 -18.38 23.32 -5.49
CA ASP A 3 -18.62 22.95 -4.10
C ASP A 3 -17.46 23.42 -3.22
N VAL A 4 -16.21 23.13 -3.66
CA VAL A 4 -14.99 23.47 -2.94
C VAL A 4 -13.96 24.09 -3.88
N LEU A 5 -13.25 25.11 -3.36
CA LEU A 5 -12.01 25.63 -3.91
C LEU A 5 -10.88 25.39 -2.91
N ILE A 6 -9.86 24.61 -3.30
CA ILE A 6 -8.59 24.51 -2.57
C ILE A 6 -7.62 25.46 -3.27
N LYS A 7 -7.17 26.52 -2.56
CA LYS A 7 -6.33 27.57 -3.14
C LYS A 7 -4.93 27.64 -2.53
N ASN A 8 -4.02 28.21 -3.30
CA ASN A 8 -2.64 28.54 -2.88
C ASN A 8 -1.75 27.31 -2.55
N GLY A 9 -2.20 26.07 -2.77
CA GLY A 9 -1.46 24.87 -2.45
C GLY A 9 -0.31 24.55 -3.43
N MET A 10 0.68 23.81 -2.96
CA MET A 10 1.66 23.12 -3.80
C MET A 10 1.08 21.77 -4.21
N VAL A 11 0.54 21.70 -5.43
CA VAL A 11 -0.17 20.51 -5.94
C VAL A 11 0.84 19.54 -6.54
N PHE A 12 0.84 18.30 -6.06
CA PHE A 12 1.71 17.25 -6.52
C PHE A 12 1.23 16.66 -7.84
N GLN A 13 2.09 16.72 -8.84
CA GLN A 13 1.91 16.07 -10.14
C GLN A 13 2.52 14.67 -10.06
N SER A 14 1.75 13.71 -9.58
CA SER A 14 2.28 12.39 -9.20
C SER A 14 2.92 11.60 -10.35
N GLN A 15 2.44 11.79 -11.58
CA GLN A 15 3.03 11.15 -12.76
C GLN A 15 4.44 11.69 -13.07
N GLN A 16 4.67 12.99 -12.87
CA GLN A 16 5.94 13.67 -13.15
C GLN A 16 6.87 13.71 -11.92
N GLY A 17 6.34 13.47 -10.71
CA GLY A 17 7.09 13.64 -9.47
C GLY A 17 7.47 15.09 -9.19
N THR A 18 6.62 16.04 -9.52
CA THR A 18 6.90 17.49 -9.37
C THR A 18 5.77 18.20 -8.65
N PHE A 19 6.03 19.41 -8.16
CA PHE A 19 5.02 20.27 -7.54
C PHE A 19 4.72 21.49 -8.41
N GLU A 20 3.45 21.84 -8.46
CA GLU A 20 2.95 23.03 -9.14
C GLU A 20 2.07 23.85 -8.20
N LYS A 21 2.31 25.17 -8.12
CA LYS A 21 1.42 26.05 -7.37
C LYS A 21 0.18 26.35 -8.20
N LYS A 22 -0.94 25.74 -7.83
CA LYS A 22 -2.24 25.95 -8.49
C LYS A 22 -3.41 25.76 -7.54
N ASP A 23 -4.56 26.21 -7.96
CA ASP A 23 -5.83 26.01 -7.29
C ASP A 23 -6.51 24.75 -7.84
N LEU A 24 -7.28 24.05 -7.00
CA LEU A 24 -8.12 22.94 -7.39
C LEU A 24 -9.59 23.28 -7.14
N LEU A 25 -10.42 23.00 -8.13
CA LEU A 25 -11.87 23.15 -8.06
C LEU A 25 -12.52 21.79 -7.94
N ILE A 26 -13.48 21.66 -7.06
CA ILE A 26 -14.26 20.43 -6.86
C ILE A 26 -15.71 20.73 -7.12
N GLN A 27 -16.36 19.88 -7.89
CA GLN A 27 -17.79 19.94 -8.19
C GLN A 27 -18.36 18.53 -8.29
N ASP A 28 -19.46 18.28 -7.60
CA ASP A 28 -20.18 16.99 -7.63
C ASP A 28 -19.26 15.79 -7.29
N GLY A 29 -18.35 16.00 -6.33
CA GLY A 29 -17.39 14.97 -5.88
C GLY A 29 -16.21 14.73 -6.81
N LEU A 30 -16.09 15.44 -7.92
CA LEU A 30 -15.02 15.31 -8.91
C LEU A 30 -14.14 16.55 -8.96
N ILE A 31 -12.90 16.36 -9.40
CA ILE A 31 -12.02 17.49 -9.75
C ILE A 31 -12.57 18.16 -11.01
N ALA A 32 -12.84 19.46 -10.93
CA ALA A 32 -13.43 20.24 -12.01
C ALA A 32 -12.38 21.00 -12.81
N GLN A 33 -12.72 21.25 -14.08
CA GLN A 33 -11.96 22.22 -14.89
C GLN A 33 -12.35 23.65 -14.52
N PRO A 34 -11.38 24.61 -14.48
CA PRO A 34 -11.73 26.03 -14.42
C PRO A 34 -12.64 26.42 -15.58
N ARG A 35 -13.67 27.21 -15.30
CA ARG A 35 -14.56 27.80 -16.32
C ARG A 35 -14.38 29.31 -16.29
N ASP A 36 -14.51 29.96 -17.44
CA ASP A 36 -14.36 31.42 -17.58
C ASP A 36 -15.42 32.25 -16.86
N THR A 37 -16.46 31.61 -16.30
CA THR A 37 -17.50 32.28 -15.53
C THR A 37 -17.11 32.35 -14.06
N MET A 38 -17.20 33.55 -13.45
CA MET A 38 -17.06 33.74 -12.01
C MET A 38 -18.13 32.95 -11.25
N GLN A 39 -17.81 31.71 -10.90
CA GLN A 39 -18.64 30.90 -10.00
C GLN A 39 -18.00 30.94 -8.61
N HIS A 40 -18.77 31.45 -7.62
CA HIS A 40 -18.32 31.46 -6.24
C HIS A 40 -18.40 30.02 -5.67
N PRO A 41 -17.32 29.48 -5.09
CA PRO A 41 -17.37 28.20 -4.40
C PRO A 41 -18.17 28.31 -3.12
N GLN A 42 -18.83 27.22 -2.71
CA GLN A 42 -19.53 27.15 -1.43
C GLN A 42 -18.54 27.15 -0.25
N THR A 43 -17.40 26.46 -0.42
CA THR A 43 -16.34 26.35 0.58
C THR A 43 -15.00 26.71 -0.03
N VAL A 44 -14.18 27.44 0.73
CA VAL A 44 -12.78 27.74 0.37
C VAL A 44 -11.85 27.17 1.42
N ILE A 45 -10.86 26.39 0.97
CA ILE A 45 -9.79 25.84 1.79
C ILE A 45 -8.48 26.52 1.35
N ASP A 46 -7.84 27.27 2.25
CA ASP A 46 -6.55 27.91 1.97
C ASP A 46 -5.40 26.95 2.35
N ALA A 47 -4.76 26.37 1.34
CA ALA A 47 -3.63 25.45 1.48
C ALA A 47 -2.27 26.16 1.31
N ARG A 48 -2.18 27.45 1.62
CA ARG A 48 -0.96 28.24 1.50
C ARG A 48 0.20 27.64 2.31
N GLY A 49 1.31 27.35 1.61
CA GLY A 49 2.48 26.74 2.23
C GLY A 49 2.30 25.26 2.57
N LYS A 50 1.24 24.61 2.07
CA LYS A 50 0.95 23.19 2.26
C LYS A 50 0.98 22.45 0.95
N TYR A 51 1.12 21.12 1.05
CA TYR A 51 1.18 20.21 -0.06
C TYR A 51 -0.19 19.57 -0.29
N VAL A 52 -0.69 19.68 -1.52
CA VAL A 52 -1.96 19.11 -1.94
C VAL A 52 -1.67 17.93 -2.86
N LEU A 53 -2.09 16.75 -2.47
CA LEU A 53 -1.76 15.48 -3.10
C LEU A 53 -3.04 14.76 -3.53
N PRO A 54 -2.99 13.82 -4.48
CA PRO A 54 -4.01 12.77 -4.53
C PRO A 54 -4.13 12.13 -3.16
N GLY A 55 -5.30 11.69 -2.79
CA GLY A 55 -5.48 10.88 -1.60
C GLY A 55 -4.47 9.73 -1.59
N LEU A 56 -3.82 9.51 -0.45
CA LEU A 56 -2.79 8.49 -0.36
C LEU A 56 -3.41 7.10 -0.51
N ILE A 57 -2.62 6.19 -1.05
CA ILE A 57 -2.99 4.78 -1.25
C ILE A 57 -2.09 3.92 -0.36
N ASP A 58 -2.69 3.22 0.59
CA ASP A 58 -2.03 2.19 1.38
C ASP A 58 -2.36 0.82 0.76
N GLU A 59 -1.43 0.30 -0.01
CA GLU A 59 -1.65 -0.88 -0.84
C GLU A 59 -1.64 -2.19 -0.02
N HIS A 60 -1.14 -2.17 1.23
CA HIS A 60 -1.04 -3.37 2.03
C HIS A 60 -1.24 -3.09 3.52
N LEU A 61 -2.41 -3.42 4.02
CA LEU A 61 -2.76 -3.44 5.44
C LEU A 61 -3.87 -4.48 5.68
N HIS A 62 -4.29 -4.67 6.92
CA HIS A 62 -5.27 -5.71 7.26
C HIS A 62 -6.52 -5.11 7.90
N LEU A 63 -7.69 -5.25 7.25
CA LEU A 63 -8.91 -4.47 7.53
C LEU A 63 -10.14 -5.29 7.93
N ASP A 64 -10.06 -6.62 8.00
CA ASP A 64 -11.18 -7.44 8.47
C ASP A 64 -11.33 -7.34 9.99
N LEU A 65 -11.81 -6.18 10.46
CA LEU A 65 -11.99 -5.85 11.88
C LEU A 65 -12.86 -6.85 12.62
N ASN A 66 -13.92 -7.30 11.97
CA ASN A 66 -14.95 -8.12 12.62
C ASN A 66 -14.72 -9.63 12.44
N GLY A 67 -13.97 -10.03 11.42
CA GLY A 67 -13.78 -11.44 11.08
C GLY A 67 -12.38 -11.98 11.40
N SER A 68 -11.43 -11.12 11.78
CA SER A 68 -10.06 -11.54 12.05
C SER A 68 -9.50 -11.01 13.36
N MET A 69 -8.46 -11.65 13.88
CA MET A 69 -7.73 -11.19 15.07
C MET A 69 -6.78 -10.04 14.76
N ILE A 70 -6.38 -9.88 13.50
CA ILE A 70 -5.37 -8.91 13.08
C ILE A 70 -5.96 -7.67 12.41
N GLY A 71 -7.22 -7.70 11.98
CA GLY A 71 -7.85 -6.61 11.25
C GLY A 71 -7.97 -5.34 12.09
N ALA A 72 -7.45 -4.23 11.58
CA ALA A 72 -7.62 -2.88 12.10
C ALA A 72 -8.93 -2.26 11.58
N ASN A 73 -9.38 -1.15 12.20
CA ASN A 73 -10.49 -0.38 11.66
C ASN A 73 -10.00 0.52 10.53
N GLY A 74 -10.52 0.30 9.30
CA GLY A 74 -10.08 1.03 8.10
C GLY A 74 -10.19 2.54 8.25
N ASP A 75 -11.33 3.04 8.73
CA ASP A 75 -11.52 4.49 8.86
C ASP A 75 -10.60 5.11 9.91
N THR A 76 -10.29 4.38 10.99
CA THR A 76 -9.39 4.87 12.03
C THR A 76 -7.94 4.95 11.55
N VAL A 77 -7.49 3.97 10.77
CA VAL A 77 -6.08 3.95 10.32
C VAL A 77 -5.85 4.68 9.00
N CYS A 78 -6.87 4.81 8.15
CA CYS A 78 -6.76 5.46 6.84
C CYS A 78 -7.06 6.97 6.91
N ILE A 79 -8.26 7.34 7.32
CA ILE A 79 -8.78 8.71 7.17
C ILE A 79 -7.92 9.75 7.90
N PRO A 80 -7.50 9.57 9.17
CA PRO A 80 -6.63 10.54 9.86
C PRO A 80 -5.20 10.61 9.29
N ASN A 81 -4.80 9.65 8.45
CA ASN A 81 -3.48 9.57 7.83
C ASN A 81 -3.49 9.93 6.34
N CYS A 82 -4.52 10.64 5.88
CA CYS A 82 -4.66 11.06 4.48
C CYS A 82 -4.78 9.91 3.46
N VAL A 83 -5.05 8.69 3.92
CA VAL A 83 -5.29 7.52 3.07
C VAL A 83 -6.75 7.50 2.67
N THR A 84 -7.05 7.70 1.39
CA THR A 84 -8.40 7.63 0.82
C THR A 84 -8.70 6.30 0.16
N THR A 85 -7.64 5.57 -0.17
CA THR A 85 -7.73 4.26 -0.82
C THR A 85 -6.82 3.27 -0.11
N ALA A 86 -7.35 2.10 0.20
CA ALA A 86 -6.63 1.05 0.91
C ALA A 86 -6.82 -0.31 0.22
N CYS A 87 -5.83 -1.20 0.31
CA CYS A 87 -5.98 -2.57 -0.14
C CYS A 87 -5.68 -3.55 1.00
N ASP A 88 -6.65 -4.39 1.35
CA ASP A 88 -6.41 -5.44 2.33
C ASP A 88 -5.41 -6.47 1.79
N GLY A 89 -4.33 -6.67 2.53
CA GLY A 89 -3.18 -7.50 2.17
C GLY A 89 -3.45 -9.01 2.18
N GLY A 90 -4.71 -9.44 2.04
CA GLY A 90 -5.09 -10.85 2.01
C GLY A 90 -5.39 -11.42 3.39
N THR A 91 -6.11 -10.67 4.23
CA THR A 91 -6.62 -11.17 5.51
C THR A 91 -7.56 -12.35 5.32
N CYS A 92 -8.37 -12.31 4.26
CA CYS A 92 -9.41 -13.30 3.97
C CYS A 92 -9.05 -14.22 2.81
N GLY A 93 -9.43 -15.49 2.93
CA GLY A 93 -9.52 -16.44 1.85
C GLY A 93 -10.96 -16.67 1.40
N VAL A 94 -11.19 -17.71 0.59
CA VAL A 94 -12.51 -17.97 -0.04
C VAL A 94 -13.62 -18.22 0.97
N SER A 95 -13.32 -18.71 2.17
CA SER A 95 -14.33 -19.05 3.18
C SER A 95 -14.94 -17.86 3.89
N ASN A 96 -14.23 -16.75 3.99
CA ASN A 96 -14.61 -15.60 4.83
C ASN A 96 -14.62 -14.25 4.10
N PHE A 97 -14.14 -14.17 2.85
CA PHE A 97 -14.18 -12.92 2.07
C PHE A 97 -15.58 -12.32 1.92
N PRO A 98 -16.66 -13.08 1.63
CA PRO A 98 -18.01 -12.51 1.54
C PRO A 98 -18.48 -11.83 2.84
N GLN A 99 -18.08 -12.34 4.00
CA GLN A 99 -18.37 -11.71 5.29
C GLN A 99 -17.60 -10.40 5.42
N PHE A 100 -16.30 -10.41 5.14
CA PHE A 100 -15.45 -9.21 5.19
C PHE A 100 -15.99 -8.11 4.26
N TYR A 101 -16.36 -8.45 3.03
CA TYR A 101 -16.97 -7.51 2.10
C TYR A 101 -18.20 -6.83 2.69
N ASN A 102 -19.17 -7.61 3.22
CA ASN A 102 -20.44 -7.09 3.73
C ASN A 102 -20.31 -6.38 5.09
N SER A 103 -19.42 -6.82 5.96
CA SER A 103 -19.29 -6.28 7.32
C SER A 103 -18.33 -5.08 7.42
N ASN A 104 -17.38 -4.96 6.49
CA ASN A 104 -16.33 -3.96 6.57
C ASN A 104 -16.15 -3.18 5.25
N ILE A 105 -15.78 -3.82 4.14
CA ILE A 105 -15.36 -3.12 2.91
C ILE A 105 -16.37 -2.06 2.46
N ILE A 106 -17.64 -2.45 2.27
CA ILE A 106 -18.69 -1.53 1.78
C ILE A 106 -19.16 -0.50 2.82
N ARG A 107 -18.59 -0.51 4.02
CA ARG A 107 -19.00 0.37 5.12
C ARG A 107 -17.94 1.39 5.49
N TYR A 108 -16.72 1.19 5.06
CA TYR A 108 -15.65 2.16 5.29
C TYR A 108 -15.82 3.42 4.45
N GLU A 109 -15.42 4.54 5.01
CA GLU A 109 -15.34 5.83 4.32
C GLU A 109 -14.22 5.82 3.25
N ALA A 110 -13.11 5.15 3.54
CA ALA A 110 -12.04 4.92 2.58
C ALA A 110 -12.49 3.92 1.48
N ASN A 111 -12.00 4.11 0.25
CA ASN A 111 -12.18 3.14 -0.83
C ASN A 111 -11.32 1.90 -0.54
N VAL A 112 -11.94 0.74 -0.33
CA VAL A 112 -11.20 -0.47 0.05
C VAL A 112 -11.27 -1.53 -1.05
N TYR A 113 -10.08 -1.96 -1.48
CA TYR A 113 -9.82 -3.12 -2.32
C TYR A 113 -9.25 -4.26 -1.47
N ALA A 114 -9.05 -5.43 -2.06
CA ALA A 114 -8.45 -6.55 -1.35
C ALA A 114 -7.70 -7.51 -2.30
N TYR A 115 -6.63 -8.08 -1.78
CA TYR A 115 -6.08 -9.32 -2.30
C TYR A 115 -6.78 -10.51 -1.64
N LEU A 116 -7.07 -11.54 -2.41
CA LEU A 116 -7.66 -12.77 -1.88
C LEU A 116 -6.54 -13.74 -1.52
N ASN A 117 -6.48 -14.15 -0.26
CA ASN A 117 -5.52 -15.14 0.17
C ASN A 117 -5.82 -16.50 -0.49
N VAL A 118 -4.80 -17.16 -1.01
CA VAL A 118 -4.94 -18.51 -1.60
C VAL A 118 -5.28 -19.57 -0.55
N SER A 119 -4.88 -19.35 0.72
CA SER A 119 -5.33 -20.15 1.85
C SER A 119 -6.82 -19.96 2.05
N THR A 120 -7.56 -21.07 2.13
CA THR A 120 -9.03 -21.08 2.22
C THR A 120 -9.58 -20.18 3.34
N PHE A 121 -8.91 -20.11 4.49
CA PHE A 121 -9.31 -19.29 5.62
C PHE A 121 -8.56 -17.96 5.74
N GLY A 122 -7.58 -17.72 4.87
CA GLY A 122 -6.67 -16.59 4.99
C GLY A 122 -5.85 -16.64 6.28
N ASN A 123 -5.44 -15.47 6.74
CA ASN A 123 -4.64 -15.33 7.97
C ASN A 123 -5.44 -14.81 9.17
N LYS A 124 -6.75 -14.98 9.17
CA LYS A 124 -7.65 -14.44 10.21
C LYS A 124 -7.31 -14.86 11.63
N SER A 125 -6.69 -16.04 11.79
CA SER A 125 -6.33 -16.63 13.08
C SER A 125 -4.82 -16.64 13.32
N LEU A 126 -4.05 -15.82 12.63
CA LEU A 126 -2.58 -15.83 12.64
C LEU A 126 -1.96 -15.83 14.05
N CYS A 127 -2.64 -15.26 15.05
CA CYS A 127 -2.17 -15.26 16.43
C CYS A 127 -2.35 -16.60 17.15
N LEU A 128 -3.18 -17.51 16.63
CA LEU A 128 -3.53 -18.79 17.26
C LEU A 128 -3.14 -19.99 16.38
N HIS A 129 -3.31 -19.88 15.08
CA HIS A 129 -3.06 -20.94 14.12
C HIS A 129 -2.31 -20.38 12.92
N GLU A 130 -1.34 -21.14 12.47
CA GLU A 130 -0.63 -20.82 11.23
C GLU A 130 -1.57 -20.95 10.04
N GLU A 131 -1.26 -20.19 9.01
CA GLU A 131 -1.95 -20.17 7.74
C GLU A 131 -1.63 -21.45 6.96
N ASN A 132 -2.64 -22.13 6.43
CA ASN A 132 -2.44 -23.34 5.63
C ASN A 132 -2.07 -23.00 4.18
N HIS A 133 -0.87 -23.35 3.77
CA HIS A 133 -0.34 -23.17 2.42
C HIS A 133 -0.16 -24.50 1.66
N ASP A 134 -0.87 -25.57 2.05
CA ASP A 134 -0.94 -26.77 1.23
C ASP A 134 -1.63 -26.45 -0.10
N PRO A 135 -0.95 -26.57 -1.26
CA PRO A 135 -1.57 -26.28 -2.55
C PRO A 135 -2.78 -27.17 -2.89
N ALA A 136 -2.89 -28.33 -2.26
CA ALA A 136 -4.03 -29.24 -2.42
C ALA A 136 -5.32 -28.68 -1.79
N ASP A 137 -5.20 -27.78 -0.81
CA ASP A 137 -6.32 -27.13 -0.13
C ASP A 137 -6.73 -25.80 -0.77
N PHE A 138 -5.98 -25.34 -1.75
CA PHE A 138 -6.38 -24.16 -2.52
C PHE A 138 -7.63 -24.49 -3.34
N ARG A 139 -8.54 -23.56 -3.44
CA ARG A 139 -9.84 -23.73 -4.08
C ARG A 139 -9.98 -22.83 -5.31
N PRO A 140 -9.31 -23.19 -6.45
CA PRO A 140 -9.35 -22.37 -7.67
C PRO A 140 -10.78 -22.08 -8.13
N ASP A 141 -11.68 -23.08 -8.00
CA ASP A 141 -13.10 -22.97 -8.37
C ASP A 141 -13.84 -21.90 -7.55
N LEU A 142 -13.52 -21.76 -6.25
CA LEU A 142 -14.13 -20.75 -5.39
C LEU A 142 -13.46 -19.38 -5.56
N ILE A 143 -12.14 -19.35 -5.79
CA ILE A 143 -11.41 -18.11 -6.09
C ILE A 143 -12.00 -17.48 -7.35
N GLU A 144 -12.14 -18.22 -8.44
CA GLU A 144 -12.74 -17.76 -9.69
C GLU A 144 -14.15 -17.19 -9.48
N ARG A 145 -15.01 -17.93 -8.74
CA ARG A 145 -16.36 -17.45 -8.41
C ARG A 145 -16.36 -16.13 -7.64
N LEU A 146 -15.40 -15.91 -6.73
CA LEU A 146 -15.30 -14.66 -6.00
C LEU A 146 -14.83 -13.51 -6.88
N PHE A 147 -13.89 -13.72 -7.79
CA PHE A 147 -13.47 -12.69 -8.75
C PHE A 147 -14.65 -12.27 -9.66
N HIS A 148 -15.43 -13.21 -10.16
CA HIS A 148 -16.65 -12.90 -10.91
C HIS A 148 -17.71 -12.17 -10.08
N LYS A 149 -17.79 -12.46 -8.77
CA LYS A 149 -18.78 -11.84 -7.89
C LYS A 149 -18.37 -10.44 -7.40
N TYR A 150 -17.06 -10.20 -7.24
CA TYR A 150 -16.51 -8.97 -6.67
C TYR A 150 -15.41 -8.35 -7.56
N PRO A 151 -15.68 -8.15 -8.88
CA PRO A 151 -14.66 -7.74 -9.86
C PRO A 151 -14.08 -6.35 -9.59
N ASP A 152 -14.86 -5.47 -8.97
CA ASP A 152 -14.44 -4.11 -8.63
C ASP A 152 -13.65 -4.02 -7.33
N THR A 153 -13.59 -5.12 -6.54
CA THR A 153 -12.98 -5.13 -5.20
C THR A 153 -11.72 -5.98 -5.15
N LEU A 154 -11.75 -7.18 -5.74
CA LEU A 154 -10.59 -8.08 -5.76
C LEU A 154 -9.57 -7.61 -6.79
N ARG A 155 -8.29 -7.48 -6.34
CA ARG A 155 -7.19 -6.92 -7.13
C ARG A 155 -5.97 -7.85 -7.21
N GLY A 156 -6.09 -9.10 -6.86
CA GLY A 156 -5.01 -10.08 -6.94
C GLY A 156 -5.13 -11.19 -5.93
N LEU A 157 -4.11 -12.04 -5.91
CA LEU A 157 -3.99 -13.15 -4.97
C LEU A 157 -2.85 -12.90 -3.99
N LYS A 158 -3.03 -13.31 -2.74
CA LYS A 158 -1.99 -13.27 -1.70
C LYS A 158 -1.47 -14.65 -1.40
N VAL A 159 -0.15 -14.80 -1.35
CA VAL A 159 0.54 -16.00 -0.87
C VAL A 159 1.66 -15.62 0.09
N ARG A 160 1.90 -16.43 1.12
CA ARG A 160 3.00 -16.20 2.07
C ARG A 160 4.12 -17.19 1.85
N MET A 161 5.29 -16.66 1.51
CA MET A 161 6.52 -17.41 1.26
C MET A 161 7.47 -17.22 2.46
N CYS A 162 7.15 -17.85 3.57
CA CYS A 162 7.99 -17.83 4.77
C CYS A 162 8.01 -19.20 5.44
N ARG A 163 9.06 -19.46 6.23
CA ARG A 163 9.29 -20.74 6.91
C ARG A 163 8.08 -21.22 7.73
N ALA A 164 7.40 -20.30 8.39
CA ALA A 164 6.25 -20.63 9.24
C ALA A 164 5.07 -21.22 8.44
N THR A 165 4.88 -20.81 7.19
CA THR A 165 3.74 -21.24 6.36
C THR A 165 4.07 -22.33 5.36
N LEU A 166 5.32 -22.36 4.85
CA LEU A 166 5.68 -23.24 3.73
C LEU A 166 5.96 -24.68 4.14
N GLY A 167 6.42 -24.92 5.37
CA GLY A 167 6.81 -26.27 5.79
C GLY A 167 7.72 -26.93 4.78
N ASN A 168 7.28 -28.06 4.20
CA ASN A 168 8.00 -28.82 3.18
C ASN A 168 7.52 -28.55 1.74
N TYR A 169 6.55 -27.65 1.53
CA TYR A 169 5.96 -27.42 0.20
C TYR A 169 6.88 -26.67 -0.77
N GLY A 170 7.94 -26.00 -0.25
CA GLY A 170 8.88 -25.26 -1.10
C GLY A 170 8.21 -24.20 -1.95
N MET A 171 8.44 -24.22 -3.27
CA MET A 171 7.86 -23.27 -4.22
C MET A 171 6.42 -23.60 -4.64
N ALA A 172 5.90 -24.78 -4.33
CA ALA A 172 4.61 -25.23 -4.85
C ALA A 172 3.42 -24.30 -4.53
N PRO A 173 3.30 -23.67 -3.35
CA PRO A 173 2.24 -22.69 -3.08
C PRO A 173 2.28 -21.49 -4.03
N LEU A 174 3.46 -20.94 -4.30
CA LEU A 174 3.62 -19.82 -5.24
C LEU A 174 3.30 -20.27 -6.66
N GLU A 175 3.83 -21.41 -7.11
CA GLU A 175 3.56 -21.94 -8.44
C GLU A 175 2.06 -22.17 -8.69
N GLN A 176 1.35 -22.65 -7.68
CA GLN A 176 -0.11 -22.82 -7.77
C GLN A 176 -0.84 -21.49 -7.80
N ALA A 177 -0.43 -20.51 -6.97
CA ALA A 177 -0.99 -19.15 -6.99
C ALA A 177 -0.80 -18.48 -8.36
N LEU A 178 0.40 -18.61 -8.96
CA LEU A 178 0.70 -18.08 -10.29
C LEU A 178 -0.18 -18.72 -11.39
N LYS A 179 -0.44 -20.04 -11.30
CA LYS A 179 -1.34 -20.72 -12.25
C LYS A 179 -2.78 -20.22 -12.13
N ILE A 180 -3.29 -20.05 -10.90
CA ILE A 180 -4.64 -19.54 -10.68
C ILE A 180 -4.75 -18.08 -11.19
N SER A 181 -3.76 -17.27 -10.86
CA SER A 181 -3.67 -15.87 -11.31
C SER A 181 -3.64 -15.77 -12.84
N ALA A 182 -2.83 -16.59 -13.52
CA ALA A 182 -2.74 -16.60 -14.99
C ALA A 182 -4.11 -16.88 -15.63
N LYS A 183 -4.84 -17.88 -15.13
CA LYS A 183 -6.20 -18.18 -15.61
C LYS A 183 -7.15 -17.00 -15.45
N LEU A 184 -7.13 -16.32 -14.28
CA LEU A 184 -7.97 -15.15 -14.03
C LEU A 184 -7.58 -13.96 -14.94
N GLN A 185 -6.29 -13.79 -15.23
CA GLN A 185 -5.83 -12.79 -16.19
C GLN A 185 -6.28 -13.08 -17.63
N GLU A 186 -6.30 -14.34 -18.05
CA GLU A 186 -6.86 -14.77 -19.34
C GLU A 186 -8.37 -14.46 -19.45
N GLU A 187 -9.09 -14.45 -18.33
CA GLU A 187 -10.50 -14.04 -18.23
C GLU A 187 -10.70 -12.52 -18.16
N GLY A 188 -9.60 -11.75 -18.15
CA GLY A 188 -9.62 -10.28 -18.15
C GLY A 188 -9.58 -9.62 -16.77
N PHE A 189 -9.39 -10.38 -15.68
CA PHE A 189 -9.24 -9.80 -14.35
C PHE A 189 -7.83 -9.23 -14.13
N HIS A 190 -7.75 -8.10 -13.43
CA HIS A 190 -6.48 -7.65 -12.86
C HIS A 190 -6.15 -8.55 -11.66
N CYS A 191 -5.14 -9.39 -11.79
CA CYS A 191 -4.85 -10.40 -10.79
C CYS A 191 -3.34 -10.69 -10.68
N PRO A 192 -2.51 -9.74 -10.19
CA PRO A 192 -1.15 -10.04 -9.78
C PRO A 192 -1.12 -11.00 -8.60
N VAL A 193 0.02 -11.65 -8.39
CA VAL A 193 0.30 -12.41 -7.17
C VAL A 193 1.14 -11.53 -6.23
N VAL A 194 0.64 -11.33 -5.02
CA VAL A 194 1.33 -10.60 -3.95
C VAL A 194 1.97 -11.58 -3.00
N VAL A 195 3.28 -11.55 -2.93
CA VAL A 195 4.07 -12.45 -2.10
C VAL A 195 4.49 -11.77 -0.80
N HIS A 196 4.10 -12.34 0.34
CA HIS A 196 4.75 -12.02 1.60
C HIS A 196 6.11 -12.73 1.65
N TYR A 197 7.19 -11.98 1.60
CA TYR A 197 8.56 -12.46 1.65
C TYR A 197 9.18 -12.22 3.02
N ASP A 198 9.44 -13.29 3.79
CA ASP A 198 10.13 -13.25 5.09
C ASP A 198 10.76 -14.63 5.33
N ASP A 199 11.89 -14.69 6.05
CA ASP A 199 12.57 -15.91 6.54
C ASP A 199 12.28 -17.18 5.70
N LEU A 200 12.82 -17.24 4.48
CA LEU A 200 12.60 -18.38 3.58
C LEU A 200 13.10 -19.70 4.20
N PRO A 201 12.39 -20.82 4.00
CA PRO A 201 12.89 -22.12 4.41
C PRO A 201 14.12 -22.51 3.56
N LYS A 202 14.98 -23.39 4.09
CA LYS A 202 16.25 -23.77 3.45
C LYS A 202 16.13 -24.36 2.03
N ASN A 203 14.96 -24.86 1.67
CA ASN A 203 14.67 -25.41 0.34
C ASN A 203 14.10 -24.40 -0.65
N VAL A 204 14.07 -23.12 -0.28
CA VAL A 204 13.66 -22.00 -1.15
C VAL A 204 14.69 -20.90 -1.04
N SER A 205 15.27 -20.47 -2.15
CA SER A 205 16.23 -19.36 -2.18
C SER A 205 15.58 -18.07 -2.69
N VAL A 206 16.20 -16.93 -2.40
CA VAL A 206 15.85 -15.62 -2.99
C VAL A 206 15.87 -15.70 -4.52
N GLN A 207 16.89 -16.37 -5.10
CA GLN A 207 16.97 -16.58 -6.54
C GLN A 207 15.69 -17.25 -7.09
N GLN A 208 15.30 -18.40 -6.52
CA GLN A 208 14.12 -19.16 -6.98
C GLN A 208 12.84 -18.34 -6.86
N LEU A 209 12.67 -17.62 -5.75
CA LEU A 209 11.50 -16.77 -5.51
C LEU A 209 11.39 -15.69 -6.58
N PHE A 210 12.44 -14.90 -6.76
CA PHE A 210 12.40 -13.74 -7.66
C PHE A 210 12.40 -14.16 -9.14
N ASP A 211 13.03 -15.28 -9.51
CA ASP A 211 12.95 -15.82 -10.88
C ASP A 211 11.55 -16.28 -11.26
N ALA A 212 10.74 -16.74 -10.30
CA ALA A 212 9.38 -17.18 -10.53
C ALA A 212 8.39 -16.01 -10.71
N MET A 213 8.71 -14.81 -10.22
CA MET A 213 7.82 -13.64 -10.26
C MET A 213 7.72 -13.06 -11.67
N ARG A 214 6.49 -12.69 -12.07
CA ARG A 214 6.16 -12.14 -13.39
C ARG A 214 6.08 -10.62 -13.34
N PRO A 215 6.19 -9.91 -14.46
CA PRO A 215 5.87 -8.47 -14.53
C PRO A 215 4.49 -8.18 -13.95
N GLY A 216 4.41 -7.20 -13.06
CA GLY A 216 3.19 -6.81 -12.35
C GLY A 216 2.92 -7.60 -11.06
N ASP A 217 3.55 -8.74 -10.81
CA ASP A 217 3.49 -9.40 -9.50
C ASP A 217 4.23 -8.55 -8.45
N ILE A 218 3.85 -8.67 -7.17
CA ILE A 218 4.33 -7.80 -6.09
C ILE A 218 5.06 -8.64 -5.04
N VAL A 219 6.25 -8.19 -4.63
CA VAL A 219 6.97 -8.77 -3.49
C VAL A 219 6.96 -7.78 -2.35
N ALA A 220 6.24 -8.13 -1.28
CA ALA A 220 6.13 -7.34 -0.05
C ALA A 220 7.23 -7.70 0.95
N HIS A 221 7.59 -6.73 1.82
CA HIS A 221 8.61 -6.84 2.86
C HIS A 221 10.04 -6.98 2.32
N ILE A 222 10.35 -6.26 1.25
CA ILE A 222 11.67 -6.38 0.60
C ILE A 222 12.85 -6.03 1.52
N TYR A 223 12.63 -5.26 2.58
CA TYR A 223 13.66 -4.87 3.55
C TYR A 223 13.65 -5.69 4.84
N GLN A 224 12.99 -6.86 4.80
CA GLN A 224 13.01 -7.81 5.91
C GLN A 224 14.46 -8.23 6.26
N THR A 225 14.67 -8.71 7.50
CA THR A 225 16.01 -8.91 8.08
C THR A 225 16.31 -10.36 8.48
N LYS A 226 15.44 -11.31 8.13
CA LYS A 226 15.57 -12.71 8.55
C LYS A 226 15.91 -13.61 7.37
N GLY A 227 16.75 -14.60 7.62
CA GLY A 227 17.17 -15.56 6.59
C GLY A 227 17.91 -14.89 5.43
N GLU A 228 17.69 -15.35 4.21
CA GLU A 228 18.19 -14.67 3.01
C GLU A 228 17.42 -13.37 2.79
N THR A 229 18.12 -12.27 2.53
CA THR A 229 17.58 -10.95 2.25
C THR A 229 17.87 -10.53 0.82
N ILE A 230 17.37 -9.36 0.41
CA ILE A 230 17.71 -8.78 -0.89
C ILE A 230 19.18 -8.31 -0.95
N PHE A 231 19.89 -8.26 0.18
CA PHE A 231 21.29 -7.88 0.24
C PHE A 231 22.17 -9.12 0.37
N LEU A 232 23.26 -9.15 -0.40
CA LEU A 232 24.33 -10.12 -0.26
C LEU A 232 25.24 -9.75 0.93
N GLU A 233 26.14 -10.65 1.31
CA GLU A 233 27.08 -10.45 2.42
C GLU A 233 28.01 -9.22 2.24
N ASP A 234 28.32 -8.87 0.98
CA ASP A 234 29.10 -7.66 0.64
C ASP A 234 28.25 -6.38 0.61
N GLY A 235 26.96 -6.48 0.94
CA GLY A 235 26.00 -5.41 0.95
C GLY A 235 25.48 -5.02 -0.43
N SER A 236 25.84 -5.71 -1.51
CA SER A 236 25.25 -5.49 -2.84
C SER A 236 23.82 -6.05 -2.90
N ILE A 237 23.02 -5.54 -3.86
CA ILE A 237 21.68 -6.08 -4.12
C ILE A 237 21.83 -7.42 -4.83
N HIS A 238 21.05 -8.40 -4.40
CA HIS A 238 21.01 -9.73 -5.02
C HIS A 238 20.65 -9.63 -6.51
N PRO A 239 21.43 -10.21 -7.44
CA PRO A 239 21.21 -10.06 -8.88
C PRO A 239 19.79 -10.46 -9.34
N ALA A 240 19.22 -11.52 -8.77
CA ALA A 240 17.85 -11.95 -9.12
C ALA A 240 16.80 -10.91 -8.75
N VAL A 241 16.98 -10.18 -7.65
CA VAL A 241 16.08 -9.10 -7.22
C VAL A 241 16.17 -7.92 -8.18
N GLN A 242 17.38 -7.55 -8.58
CA GLN A 242 17.61 -6.49 -9.54
C GLN A 242 16.99 -6.84 -10.90
N GLN A 243 17.24 -8.04 -11.40
CA GLN A 243 16.66 -8.54 -12.66
C GLN A 243 15.14 -8.64 -12.60
N ALA A 244 14.57 -9.05 -11.46
CA ALA A 244 13.12 -9.09 -11.28
C ALA A 244 12.51 -7.68 -11.36
N LYS A 245 13.11 -6.70 -10.70
CA LYS A 245 12.69 -5.28 -10.81
C LYS A 245 12.77 -4.77 -12.25
N GLU A 246 13.86 -5.07 -12.96
CA GLU A 246 14.04 -4.72 -14.37
C GLU A 246 13.00 -5.38 -15.29
N ARG A 247 12.54 -6.58 -14.97
CA ARG A 247 11.43 -7.26 -15.68
C ARG A 247 10.06 -6.67 -15.37
N GLY A 248 9.93 -5.81 -14.37
CA GLY A 248 8.68 -5.18 -13.97
C GLY A 248 7.97 -5.87 -12.79
N VAL A 249 8.67 -6.68 -12.00
CA VAL A 249 8.20 -7.11 -10.68
C VAL A 249 8.17 -5.89 -9.75
N ILE A 250 7.07 -5.69 -9.06
CA ILE A 250 6.85 -4.55 -8.19
C ILE A 250 7.39 -4.88 -6.79
N LEU A 251 8.18 -3.98 -6.24
CA LEU A 251 8.78 -4.13 -4.91
C LEU A 251 8.06 -3.22 -3.91
N ASP A 252 7.47 -3.82 -2.87
CA ASP A 252 6.81 -3.10 -1.80
C ASP A 252 7.61 -3.20 -0.50
N ASP A 253 7.88 -2.06 0.14
CA ASP A 253 8.48 -2.02 1.48
C ASP A 253 7.61 -2.79 2.49
N CYS A 254 6.30 -2.59 2.41
CA CYS A 254 5.34 -3.19 3.32
C CYS A 254 5.84 -3.13 4.77
N HIS A 255 5.94 -1.91 5.28
CA HIS A 255 6.76 -1.51 6.43
C HIS A 255 6.57 -2.40 7.67
N GLY A 256 5.34 -2.56 8.12
CA GLY A 256 4.99 -3.41 9.26
C GLY A 256 5.78 -3.09 10.53
N ARG A 257 5.64 -3.98 11.53
CA ARG A 257 6.38 -3.84 12.80
C ARG A 257 7.76 -4.48 12.77
N VAL A 258 7.98 -5.45 11.87
CA VAL A 258 9.08 -6.41 12.01
C VAL A 258 9.81 -6.71 10.71
N HIS A 259 9.33 -6.18 9.59
CA HIS A 259 9.80 -6.57 8.27
C HIS A 259 10.77 -5.56 7.63
N TRP A 260 11.37 -4.70 8.44
CA TRP A 260 12.34 -3.71 7.98
C TRP A 260 13.34 -3.35 9.06
N SER A 261 14.45 -2.74 8.67
CA SER A 261 15.42 -2.13 9.58
C SER A 261 16.00 -0.86 9.01
N ILE A 262 16.41 0.06 9.89
CA ILE A 262 17.05 1.31 9.48
C ILE A 262 18.31 1.06 8.64
N PRO A 263 19.22 0.13 9.01
CA PRO A 263 20.38 -0.16 8.18
C PRO A 263 20.02 -0.64 6.77
N HIS A 264 18.99 -1.50 6.60
CA HIS A 264 18.55 -1.95 5.28
C HIS A 264 17.97 -0.81 4.45
N LEU A 265 17.14 0.07 5.05
CA LEU A 265 16.60 1.24 4.37
C LEU A 265 17.70 2.20 3.92
N GLN A 266 18.68 2.48 4.79
CA GLN A 266 19.82 3.34 4.45
C GLN A 266 20.66 2.74 3.31
N ALA A 267 20.98 1.44 3.40
CA ALA A 267 21.73 0.75 2.35
C ALA A 267 21.00 0.76 1.00
N ALA A 268 19.67 0.62 1.01
CA ALA A 268 18.85 0.71 -0.20
C ALA A 268 18.85 2.12 -0.79
N VAL A 269 18.67 3.15 0.04
CA VAL A 269 18.69 4.56 -0.39
C VAL A 269 20.06 4.95 -0.97
N GLU A 270 21.17 4.56 -0.31
CA GLU A 270 22.54 4.80 -0.79
C GLU A 270 22.80 4.18 -2.16
N LYS A 271 22.13 3.07 -2.48
CA LYS A 271 22.26 2.37 -3.77
C LYS A 271 21.21 2.79 -4.81
N ASP A 272 20.41 3.81 -4.51
CA ASP A 272 19.23 4.21 -5.32
C ASP A 272 18.28 3.03 -5.62
N PHE A 273 18.21 2.06 -4.71
CA PHE A 273 17.35 0.90 -4.79
C PHE A 273 16.12 1.07 -3.91
N LEU A 274 15.29 2.07 -4.24
CA LEU A 274 14.05 2.35 -3.53
C LEU A 274 12.94 1.37 -3.94
N PRO A 275 11.94 1.14 -3.06
CA PRO A 275 10.77 0.36 -3.42
C PRO A 275 9.93 1.10 -4.46
N ASP A 276 9.07 0.37 -5.15
CA ASP A 276 8.09 0.95 -6.05
C ASP A 276 6.87 1.45 -5.26
N ILE A 277 6.52 0.74 -4.17
CA ILE A 277 5.42 1.04 -3.27
C ILE A 277 5.94 1.10 -1.83
N ILE A 278 5.35 1.98 -1.04
CA ILE A 278 5.47 1.98 0.42
C ILE A 278 4.06 1.77 0.97
N SER A 279 3.87 0.68 1.69
CA SER A 279 2.63 0.35 2.38
C SER A 279 2.86 0.12 3.88
N SER A 280 1.81 0.18 4.67
CA SER A 280 1.98 0.23 6.13
C SER A 280 2.03 -1.13 6.81
N ASP A 281 1.47 -2.17 6.22
CA ASP A 281 1.19 -3.46 6.88
C ASP A 281 0.54 -3.28 8.26
N THR A 282 -0.37 -2.31 8.36
CA THR A 282 -1.04 -2.04 9.62
C THR A 282 -1.96 -3.19 10.00
N VAL A 283 -1.74 -3.72 11.17
CA VAL A 283 -2.59 -4.70 11.85
C VAL A 283 -3.10 -4.11 13.16
N ARG A 284 -4.19 -4.65 13.73
CA ARG A 284 -4.79 -4.16 14.99
C ARG A 284 -3.77 -3.92 16.11
N ILE A 285 -2.79 -4.79 16.27
CA ILE A 285 -1.76 -4.66 17.32
C ILE A 285 -0.66 -3.66 17.01
N SER A 286 -0.61 -3.13 15.79
CA SER A 286 0.34 -2.08 15.37
C SER A 286 -0.31 -0.72 15.16
N GLU A 287 -1.64 -0.64 15.27
CA GLU A 287 -2.39 0.60 15.09
C GLU A 287 -1.88 1.69 16.03
N TYR A 288 -1.31 2.76 15.46
CA TYR A 288 -0.67 3.86 16.18
C TYR A 288 0.43 3.47 17.17
N VAL A 289 1.06 2.33 16.96
CA VAL A 289 2.13 1.81 17.83
C VAL A 289 3.48 1.82 17.08
N LYS A 290 4.46 2.52 17.66
CA LYS A 290 5.84 2.48 17.15
C LYS A 290 6.40 1.03 17.16
N PRO A 291 7.25 0.67 16.18
CA PRO A 291 7.92 1.52 15.20
C PRO A 291 7.16 1.74 13.89
N SER A 292 6.01 1.14 13.63
CA SER A 292 5.33 1.33 12.35
C SER A 292 4.36 2.52 12.33
N PHE A 293 3.66 2.79 13.37
CA PHE A 293 2.73 3.89 13.64
C PHE A 293 1.68 4.17 12.55
N SER A 294 2.07 4.56 11.32
CA SER A 294 1.18 4.83 10.17
C SER A 294 1.96 4.93 8.86
N LEU A 295 1.27 4.99 7.73
CA LEU A 295 1.87 5.22 6.41
C LEU A 295 2.72 6.51 6.37
N LEU A 296 2.22 7.61 6.93
CA LEU A 296 2.98 8.88 6.98
C LEU A 296 4.24 8.79 7.85
N HIS A 297 4.21 7.95 8.89
CA HIS A 297 5.40 7.66 9.67
C HIS A 297 6.45 6.90 8.84
N ALA A 298 6.03 5.91 8.04
CA ALA A 298 6.94 5.20 7.13
C ALA A 298 7.62 6.18 6.15
N LEU A 299 6.86 7.10 5.53
CA LEU A 299 7.43 8.16 4.67
C LEU A 299 8.47 8.99 5.41
N SER A 300 8.22 9.35 6.67
CA SER A 300 9.15 10.13 7.50
C SER A 300 10.42 9.35 7.81
N VAL A 301 10.33 8.03 8.03
CA VAL A 301 11.47 7.13 8.22
C VAL A 301 12.32 7.03 6.96
N PHE A 302 11.70 6.85 5.79
CA PHE A 302 12.41 6.83 4.50
C PHE A 302 13.08 8.17 4.19
N SER A 303 12.44 9.29 4.50
CA SER A 303 13.04 10.62 4.39
C SER A 303 14.26 10.76 5.31
N ALA A 304 14.21 10.21 6.51
CA ALA A 304 15.36 10.18 7.43
C ALA A 304 16.50 9.28 6.93
N ALA A 305 16.21 8.28 6.11
CA ALA A 305 17.20 7.47 5.42
C ALA A 305 17.82 8.18 4.19
N GLY A 306 17.24 9.32 3.75
CA GLY A 306 17.78 10.13 2.65
C GLY A 306 16.97 10.09 1.34
N ALA A 307 15.81 9.42 1.32
CA ALA A 307 14.96 9.38 0.13
C ALA A 307 14.30 10.73 -0.16
N SER A 308 14.17 11.11 -1.44
CA SER A 308 13.55 12.37 -1.84
C SER A 308 12.04 12.35 -1.63
N THR A 309 11.49 13.50 -1.25
CA THR A 309 10.05 13.66 -1.00
C THR A 309 9.21 13.24 -2.20
N GLU A 310 9.61 13.65 -3.40
CA GLU A 310 8.87 13.40 -4.64
C GLU A 310 8.79 11.89 -4.95
N ARG A 311 9.89 11.17 -4.80
CA ARG A 311 9.93 9.71 -4.97
C ARG A 311 9.04 9.01 -3.93
N LEU A 312 9.11 9.42 -2.67
CA LEU A 312 8.28 8.87 -1.60
C LEU A 312 6.79 9.08 -1.87
N LEU A 313 6.40 10.26 -2.35
CA LEU A 313 5.01 10.54 -2.66
C LEU A 313 4.50 9.74 -3.87
N GLN A 314 5.34 9.45 -4.85
CA GLN A 314 4.95 8.53 -5.95
C GLN A 314 4.69 7.11 -5.43
N CYS A 315 5.46 6.63 -4.46
CA CYS A 315 5.30 5.30 -3.85
C CYS A 315 3.99 5.13 -3.06
N VAL A 316 3.27 6.21 -2.76
CA VAL A 316 1.99 6.20 -2.02
C VAL A 316 0.84 6.85 -2.80
N THR A 317 1.04 7.12 -4.09
CA THR A 317 0.02 7.72 -4.96
C THR A 317 -0.09 6.96 -6.28
N ILE A 318 0.64 7.37 -7.31
CA ILE A 318 0.51 6.83 -8.67
C ILE A 318 1.01 5.37 -8.79
N ASN A 319 2.09 5.01 -8.08
CA ASN A 319 2.63 3.66 -8.19
C ASN A 319 1.68 2.58 -7.65
N PRO A 320 1.15 2.70 -6.41
CA PRO A 320 0.15 1.74 -5.94
C PRO A 320 -1.16 1.80 -6.74
N ALA A 321 -1.55 2.96 -7.29
CA ALA A 321 -2.71 3.03 -8.19
C ALA A 321 -2.53 2.14 -9.43
N ARG A 322 -1.35 2.17 -10.06
CA ARG A 322 -1.00 1.30 -11.19
C ARG A 322 -0.92 -0.17 -10.79
N ALA A 323 -0.31 -0.47 -9.64
CA ALA A 323 -0.21 -1.83 -9.14
C ALA A 323 -1.57 -2.47 -8.86
N LEU A 324 -2.55 -1.67 -8.43
CA LEU A 324 -3.94 -2.09 -8.22
C LEU A 324 -4.80 -2.02 -9.50
N GLY A 325 -4.29 -1.46 -10.62
CA GLY A 325 -5.05 -1.25 -11.85
C GLY A 325 -6.23 -0.28 -11.65
N ILE A 326 -6.02 0.81 -10.91
CA ILE A 326 -7.03 1.83 -10.59
C ILE A 326 -6.57 3.26 -10.90
N GLU A 327 -5.55 3.43 -11.75
CA GLU A 327 -5.02 4.73 -12.11
C GLU A 327 -5.99 5.61 -12.89
N ASP A 328 -7.09 5.04 -13.35
CA ASP A 328 -8.23 5.74 -13.96
C ASP A 328 -9.14 6.44 -12.93
N ARG A 329 -8.97 6.15 -11.63
CA ARG A 329 -9.81 6.68 -10.56
C ARG A 329 -9.06 7.15 -9.31
N ALA A 330 -7.76 6.84 -9.16
CA ALA A 330 -6.95 7.21 -8.00
C ALA A 330 -5.50 7.55 -8.37
N GLY A 331 -4.77 8.18 -7.45
CA GLY A 331 -3.33 8.43 -7.58
C GLY A 331 -2.94 9.67 -8.39
N ILE A 332 -3.89 10.38 -9.03
CA ILE A 332 -3.66 11.62 -9.79
C ILE A 332 -4.76 12.64 -9.54
N LEU A 333 -4.42 13.94 -9.68
CA LEU A 333 -5.35 15.06 -9.56
C LEU A 333 -5.62 15.69 -10.93
N MET A 334 -6.50 15.05 -11.71
CA MET A 334 -6.90 15.54 -13.03
C MET A 334 -8.41 15.80 -13.09
N PRO A 335 -8.86 16.76 -13.92
CA PRO A 335 -10.28 16.98 -14.12
C PRO A 335 -11.03 15.70 -14.54
N GLY A 336 -12.18 15.46 -13.90
CA GLY A 336 -12.98 14.26 -14.06
C GLY A 336 -12.65 13.12 -13.10
N MET A 337 -11.52 13.16 -12.42
CA MET A 337 -11.16 12.19 -11.38
C MET A 337 -11.95 12.45 -10.09
N PRO A 338 -12.20 11.41 -9.27
CA PRO A 338 -12.72 11.60 -7.93
C PRO A 338 -11.90 12.60 -7.12
N ALA A 339 -12.55 13.48 -6.38
CA ALA A 339 -11.89 14.44 -5.52
C ALA A 339 -11.45 13.77 -4.19
N ASP A 340 -10.59 12.77 -4.32
CA ASP A 340 -9.87 12.11 -3.24
C ASP A 340 -8.56 12.86 -3.04
N ILE A 341 -8.48 13.66 -1.97
CA ILE A 341 -7.41 14.65 -1.79
C ILE A 341 -6.83 14.55 -0.38
N ALA A 342 -5.50 14.56 -0.32
CA ALA A 342 -4.73 14.69 0.89
C ALA A 342 -4.08 16.09 0.96
N ILE A 343 -4.18 16.76 2.09
CA ILE A 343 -3.39 17.97 2.35
C ILE A 343 -2.45 17.66 3.51
N LEU A 344 -1.15 17.83 3.26
CA LEU A 344 -0.09 17.57 4.21
C LEU A 344 0.68 18.85 4.56
N ASP A 345 1.23 18.87 5.78
CA ASP A 345 2.42 19.65 6.09
C ASP A 345 3.64 18.73 6.06
N ILE A 346 4.72 19.16 5.41
CA ILE A 346 6.02 18.48 5.49
C ILE A 346 6.90 19.41 6.34
N ALA A 347 6.80 19.21 7.65
CA ALA A 347 7.42 20.09 8.60
C ALA A 347 8.91 19.80 8.79
N ASP A 348 9.72 20.84 8.78
CA ASP A 348 11.12 20.77 9.19
C ASP A 348 11.20 20.64 10.72
N THR A 349 11.58 19.46 11.21
CA THR A 349 11.69 19.18 12.63
C THR A 349 12.73 18.09 12.90
N GLN A 350 13.45 18.23 14.02
CA GLN A 350 14.42 17.21 14.43
C GLN A 350 13.70 16.03 15.08
N MET A 351 13.80 14.87 14.46
CA MET A 351 13.21 13.62 14.96
C MET A 351 14.23 12.50 15.01
N VAL A 352 14.05 11.58 15.96
CA VAL A 352 14.78 10.33 16.03
C VAL A 352 13.81 9.18 15.83
N PHE A 353 13.96 8.49 14.71
CA PHE A 353 13.23 7.28 14.41
C PHE A 353 13.97 6.05 14.97
N ARG A 354 13.22 5.03 15.32
CA ARG A 354 13.76 3.76 15.82
C ARG A 354 13.08 2.61 15.12
N ASP A 355 13.87 1.60 14.74
CA ASP A 355 13.31 0.32 14.34
C ASP A 355 13.09 -0.62 15.54
N ARG A 356 12.58 -1.82 15.28
CA ARG A 356 12.38 -2.84 16.31
C ARG A 356 13.68 -3.37 16.91
N TYR A 357 14.79 -3.28 16.18
CA TYR A 357 16.09 -3.84 16.57
C TYR A 357 16.93 -2.86 17.39
N GLY A 358 16.42 -1.65 17.63
CA GLY A 358 17.07 -0.61 18.41
C GLY A 358 17.95 0.33 17.60
N ASN A 359 18.05 0.14 16.28
CA ASN A 359 18.75 1.08 15.41
C ASN A 359 17.98 2.41 15.35
N THR A 360 18.71 3.49 15.08
CA THR A 360 18.13 4.85 15.03
C THR A 360 18.55 5.59 13.78
N ALA A 361 17.63 6.41 13.23
CA ALA A 361 17.94 7.41 12.21
C ALA A 361 17.47 8.78 12.69
N LYS A 362 18.30 9.81 12.44
CA LYS A 362 17.91 11.20 12.65
C LYS A 362 17.28 11.74 11.37
N GLY A 363 16.10 12.30 11.47
CA GLY A 363 15.42 12.95 10.36
C GLY A 363 15.12 14.41 10.67
N ASN A 364 14.94 15.17 9.62
CA ASN A 364 14.58 16.58 9.70
C ASN A 364 13.22 16.90 9.04
N LYS A 365 12.52 15.91 8.52
CA LYS A 365 11.19 16.08 7.93
C LYS A 365 10.18 15.17 8.60
N LEU A 366 8.99 15.70 8.84
CA LEU A 366 7.85 14.97 9.36
C LEU A 366 6.63 15.22 8.46
N PHE A 367 6.03 14.14 7.96
CA PHE A 367 4.79 14.22 7.17
C PHE A 367 3.60 14.27 8.13
N ILE A 368 2.88 15.39 8.15
CA ILE A 368 1.78 15.67 9.08
C ILE A 368 0.47 15.76 8.28
N PRO A 369 -0.56 14.96 8.62
CA PRO A 369 -1.86 15.05 7.97
C PRO A 369 -2.58 16.31 8.42
N LEU A 370 -3.13 17.07 7.49
CA LEU A 370 -3.93 18.27 7.76
C LEU A 370 -5.39 18.10 7.37
N LEU A 371 -5.65 17.50 6.20
CA LEU A 371 -6.99 17.27 5.70
C LEU A 371 -7.03 16.04 4.81
N THR A 372 -8.10 15.27 4.96
CA THR A 372 -8.46 14.16 4.07
C THR A 372 -9.82 14.43 3.47
N MET A 373 -9.91 14.39 2.15
CA MET A 373 -11.16 14.51 1.40
C MET A 373 -11.39 13.23 0.62
N VAL A 374 -12.60 12.67 0.70
CA VAL A 374 -13.03 11.48 -0.04
C VAL A 374 -14.24 11.86 -0.86
N GLY A 375 -14.18 11.69 -2.17
CA GLY A 375 -15.27 12.01 -3.09
C GLY A 375 -15.75 13.46 -2.95
N GLY A 376 -14.83 14.42 -2.75
CA GLY A 376 -15.16 15.84 -2.58
C GLY A 376 -15.66 16.24 -1.19
N ARG A 377 -15.83 15.30 -0.27
CA ARG A 377 -16.29 15.53 1.10
C ARG A 377 -15.12 15.48 2.08
N VAL A 378 -15.00 16.50 2.95
CA VAL A 378 -13.97 16.51 4.01
C VAL A 378 -14.31 15.43 5.04
N ALA A 379 -13.50 14.38 5.10
CA ALA A 379 -13.63 13.28 6.03
C ALA A 379 -12.80 13.48 7.30
N TYR A 380 -11.68 14.21 7.20
CA TYR A 380 -10.84 14.59 8.33
C TYR A 380 -10.23 15.97 8.13
N ARG A 381 -10.07 16.71 9.22
CA ARG A 381 -9.42 18.01 9.20
C ARG A 381 -8.82 18.32 10.57
N GLN A 382 -7.59 18.79 10.60
CA GLN A 382 -6.93 19.28 11.82
C GLN A 382 -7.60 20.56 12.31
N ILE A 383 -7.71 20.71 13.64
CA ILE A 383 -8.40 21.85 14.26
C ILE A 383 -7.74 23.21 13.97
N PHE A 384 -6.47 23.21 13.65
CA PHE A 384 -5.69 24.42 13.35
C PHE A 384 -5.54 24.70 11.84
N PHE A 385 -6.13 23.89 10.99
CA PHE A 385 -6.01 23.99 9.53
C PHE A 385 -7.29 24.42 8.82
#